data_da4d206eafd1fc617ff2d519fb1f5cc6
#
_entry.id   da4d206eafd1fc617ff2d519fb1f5cc6
#
_cell.length_a   1.000
_cell.length_b   1.000
_cell.length_c   1.000
_cell.angle_alpha   90.00
_cell.angle_beta   90.00
_cell.angle_gamma   90.00
#
_symmetry.space_group_name_H-M   'P 1'
#
loop_
_entity.id
_entity.type
_entity.pdbx_description
1 polymer ?
#
loop_
_entity_poly.entity_id
_entity_poly.type
_entity_poly.pdbx_seq_one_letter_code
_entity_poly.pdbx_strand_id
1 'polypeptide(L)'
;MSKIKIVLVGGGTGGHFYPLIALADALHTQEQKPDLYYAGPNKYDADALSASNITFIAIPAGKKRKYWSILNYIDVFKTIFGIFVAIIKLYIVYPDVIVSKGGYTSIPVIIGAVFLRIPIIVHESDAKMGTANRFASRFAQSVIVAYEEAGASLHHPRIYNLGIPIRKALLAPPDPDAIQSLNIDPQRPLILVIGGSQGAGRVNRLILDTLDELLPKYSIIHQTGSSDFVTCSLSAERLIPNEATRKDYHPVPFLNQTKLNNAYHLSQLIISRAGSNSIYEIALHGKPSIIIPIPEEISHDQRTNAYAYARTGATVVLEEKNFSDTLLQAEIERIMNDGVLYEQMSTAARSFARLNVAEDISTLILEIAQHN
;
A
#
# COMPACT_ATOMS: atom_id res chain seq x y z
N MET A 1 -24.71 1.95 27.24
CA MET A 1 -23.35 1.40 27.12
C MET A 1 -22.41 2.53 26.70
N SER A 2 -21.22 2.62 27.26
CA SER A 2 -20.20 3.58 26.78
C SER A 2 -19.85 3.26 25.34
N LYS A 3 -19.57 4.28 24.55
CA LYS A 3 -19.19 4.11 23.15
C LYS A 3 -17.81 3.45 23.05
N ILE A 4 -17.66 2.46 22.20
CA ILE A 4 -16.38 1.75 21.97
C ILE A 4 -15.34 2.76 21.45
N LYS A 5 -14.13 2.71 22.00
CA LYS A 5 -13.01 3.56 21.60
C LYS A 5 -11.88 2.73 21.02
N ILE A 6 -11.45 3.06 19.82
CA ILE A 6 -10.42 2.33 19.09
C ILE A 6 -9.27 3.28 18.76
N VAL A 7 -8.04 2.89 19.09
CA VAL A 7 -6.84 3.63 18.68
C VAL A 7 -6.17 2.92 17.53
N LEU A 8 -6.03 3.62 16.42
CA LEU A 8 -5.31 3.20 15.21
C LEU A 8 -3.89 3.73 15.29
N VAL A 9 -2.89 2.90 15.05
CA VAL A 9 -1.49 3.31 15.02
C VAL A 9 -0.73 2.68 13.87
N GLY A 10 -0.04 3.52 13.12
CA GLY A 10 0.76 3.10 11.97
C GLY A 10 1.09 4.32 11.13
N GLY A 11 2.35 4.56 10.87
CA GLY A 11 2.76 5.76 10.15
C GLY A 11 4.18 5.69 9.64
N GLY A 12 4.65 6.81 9.10
CA GLY A 12 5.95 6.92 8.46
C GLY A 12 5.91 6.67 6.95
N THR A 13 4.89 5.96 6.46
CA THR A 13 4.63 5.75 5.02
C THR A 13 3.14 5.63 4.74
N GLY A 14 2.73 5.91 3.50
CA GLY A 14 1.33 5.71 3.06
C GLY A 14 0.88 4.26 3.16
N GLY A 15 1.79 3.29 3.02
CA GLY A 15 1.51 1.87 3.16
C GLY A 15 1.01 1.44 4.54
N HIS A 16 1.42 2.17 5.61
CA HIS A 16 0.90 1.95 6.95
C HIS A 16 -0.32 2.82 7.28
N PHE A 17 -0.45 3.98 6.65
CA PHE A 17 -1.48 4.96 6.99
C PHE A 17 -2.81 4.69 6.26
N TYR A 18 -2.81 4.58 4.93
CA TYR A 18 -4.08 4.48 4.17
C TYR A 18 -4.90 3.22 4.45
N PRO A 19 -4.33 2.05 4.76
CA PRO A 19 -5.13 0.93 5.24
C PRO A 19 -5.87 1.19 6.56
N LEU A 20 -5.33 2.06 7.45
CA LEU A 20 -6.04 2.47 8.66
C LEU A 20 -7.23 3.38 8.35
N ILE A 21 -7.12 4.23 7.32
CA ILE A 21 -8.25 5.02 6.83
C ILE A 21 -9.34 4.11 6.26
N ALA A 22 -8.97 3.14 5.41
CA ALA A 22 -9.93 2.16 4.87
C ALA A 22 -10.65 1.39 5.99
N LEU A 23 -9.92 1.03 7.04
CA LEU A 23 -10.47 0.34 8.21
C LEU A 23 -11.40 1.27 9.01
N ALA A 24 -11.03 2.54 9.19
CA ALA A 24 -11.86 3.53 9.86
C ALA A 24 -13.20 3.74 9.15
N ASP A 25 -13.16 3.84 7.82
CA ASP A 25 -14.37 3.98 7.00
C ASP A 25 -15.28 2.76 7.15
N ALA A 26 -14.72 1.54 7.21
CA ALA A 26 -15.48 0.32 7.45
C ALA A 26 -16.06 0.28 8.89
N LEU A 27 -15.29 0.68 9.91
CA LEU A 27 -15.76 0.76 11.29
C LEU A 27 -16.93 1.75 11.45
N HIS A 28 -16.94 2.86 10.73
CA HIS A 28 -18.06 3.82 10.75
C HIS A 28 -19.35 3.28 10.13
N THR A 29 -19.28 2.24 9.29
CA THR A 29 -20.48 1.59 8.74
C THR A 29 -21.09 0.56 9.68
N GLN A 30 -20.40 0.17 10.76
CA GLN A 30 -20.90 -0.76 11.76
C GLN A 30 -21.93 -0.11 12.66
N GLU A 31 -22.85 -0.89 13.22
CA GLU A 31 -23.92 -0.39 14.10
C GLU A 31 -23.38 0.33 15.35
N GLN A 32 -22.27 -0.15 15.92
CA GLN A 32 -21.64 0.36 17.14
C GLN A 32 -21.03 1.74 16.99
N LYS A 33 -20.67 2.16 15.74
CA LYS A 33 -20.07 3.47 15.41
C LYS A 33 -19.03 3.93 16.44
N PRO A 34 -17.90 3.26 16.57
CA PRO A 34 -16.90 3.54 17.59
C PRO A 34 -16.29 4.93 17.47
N ASP A 35 -15.75 5.47 18.58
CA ASP A 35 -14.89 6.64 18.55
C ASP A 35 -13.49 6.23 18.11
N LEU A 36 -13.02 6.84 17.01
CA LEU A 36 -11.74 6.50 16.39
C LEU A 36 -10.68 7.54 16.71
N TYR A 37 -9.50 7.06 17.06
CA TYR A 37 -8.32 7.86 17.32
C TYR A 37 -7.16 7.39 16.46
N TYR A 38 -6.34 8.31 15.97
CA TYR A 38 -5.08 8.00 15.32
C TYR A 38 -3.92 8.50 16.17
N ALA A 39 -3.04 7.58 16.60
CA ALA A 39 -1.89 7.90 17.43
C ALA A 39 -0.59 7.91 16.63
N GLY A 40 0.19 8.98 16.74
CA GLY A 40 1.47 9.10 16.05
C GLY A 40 2.17 10.43 16.27
N PRO A 41 3.38 10.63 15.72
CA PRO A 41 4.15 11.86 15.90
C PRO A 41 3.60 13.04 15.09
N ASN A 42 2.85 12.77 14.03
CA ASN A 42 2.18 13.75 13.17
C ASN A 42 0.92 13.14 12.56
N LYS A 43 0.09 13.99 11.95
CA LYS A 43 -1.18 13.58 11.33
C LYS A 43 -1.01 12.78 10.03
N TYR A 44 0.18 12.69 9.46
CA TYR A 44 0.50 12.14 8.15
C TYR A 44 -0.30 12.82 7.01
N ASP A 45 -1.62 12.62 6.99
CA ASP A 45 -2.59 13.23 6.08
C ASP A 45 -3.77 13.77 6.93
N ALA A 46 -3.79 15.09 7.14
CA ALA A 46 -4.78 15.72 8.03
C ALA A 46 -6.18 15.71 7.42
N ASP A 47 -6.27 15.81 6.09
CA ASP A 47 -7.54 15.86 5.38
C ASP A 47 -8.21 14.47 5.41
N ALA A 48 -7.43 13.41 5.20
CA ALA A 48 -7.93 12.04 5.31
C ALA A 48 -8.42 11.72 6.74
N LEU A 49 -7.68 12.13 7.78
CA LEU A 49 -8.14 11.95 9.17
C LEU A 49 -9.44 12.69 9.44
N SER A 50 -9.57 13.92 8.94
CA SER A 50 -10.78 14.74 9.12
C SER A 50 -11.97 14.15 8.37
N ALA A 51 -11.76 13.72 7.12
CA ALA A 51 -12.81 13.11 6.29
C ALA A 51 -13.35 11.81 6.91
N SER A 52 -12.48 11.00 7.51
CA SER A 52 -12.85 9.77 8.23
C SER A 52 -13.18 10.00 9.71
N ASN A 53 -13.39 11.23 10.15
CA ASN A 53 -13.77 11.59 11.52
C ASN A 53 -12.90 10.93 12.61
N ILE A 54 -11.58 10.97 12.43
CA ILE A 54 -10.60 10.36 13.33
C ILE A 54 -9.92 11.45 14.19
N THR A 55 -9.97 11.31 15.50
CA THR A 55 -9.30 12.21 16.42
C THR A 55 -7.81 11.91 16.52
N PHE A 56 -6.96 12.92 16.32
CA PHE A 56 -5.52 12.76 16.40
C PHE A 56 -4.98 12.84 17.83
N ILE A 57 -4.11 11.88 18.19
CA ILE A 57 -3.37 11.84 19.47
C ILE A 57 -1.88 11.98 19.16
N ALA A 58 -1.28 13.11 19.50
CA ALA A 58 0.14 13.33 19.30
C ALA A 58 0.96 12.51 20.30
N ILE A 59 1.75 11.56 19.80
CA ILE A 59 2.67 10.70 20.57
C ILE A 59 4.02 10.74 19.88
N PRO A 60 5.07 11.28 20.50
CA PRO A 60 6.40 11.31 19.93
C PRO A 60 6.95 9.92 19.66
N ALA A 61 7.66 9.75 18.54
CA ALA A 61 8.34 8.51 18.19
C ALA A 61 9.64 8.84 17.45
N GLY A 62 10.72 8.15 17.78
CA GLY A 62 12.02 8.29 17.12
C GLY A 62 12.15 7.30 15.97
N LYS A 63 12.72 7.73 14.85
CA LYS A 63 12.97 6.92 13.66
C LYS A 63 14.32 6.20 13.78
N LYS A 64 14.32 4.87 13.88
CA LYS A 64 15.57 4.08 13.84
C LYS A 64 16.10 4.03 12.39
N ARG A 65 17.24 4.69 12.13
CA ARG A 65 17.94 4.62 10.86
C ARG A 65 18.81 3.37 10.82
N LYS A 66 18.90 2.73 9.66
CA LYS A 66 19.74 1.53 9.47
C LYS A 66 21.24 1.83 9.36
N TYR A 67 21.63 3.12 9.23
CA TYR A 67 22.99 3.58 9.17
C TYR A 67 23.39 4.29 10.48
N TRP A 68 24.69 4.34 10.74
CA TRP A 68 25.23 5.03 11.93
C TRP A 68 24.93 6.54 11.84
N SER A 69 24.28 7.07 12.87
CA SER A 69 23.93 8.49 12.96
C SER A 69 23.75 8.90 14.43
N ILE A 70 24.29 10.06 14.79
CA ILE A 70 24.06 10.67 16.11
C ILE A 70 22.57 10.87 16.40
N LEU A 71 21.77 11.10 15.34
CA LEU A 71 20.32 11.23 15.45
C LEU A 71 19.64 9.95 15.97
N ASN A 72 20.27 8.80 15.86
CA ASN A 72 19.73 7.55 16.43
C ASN A 72 19.68 7.61 17.97
N TYR A 73 20.64 8.27 18.60
CA TYR A 73 20.62 8.45 20.08
C TYR A 73 19.50 9.41 20.48
N ILE A 74 19.34 10.53 19.77
CA ILE A 74 18.23 11.48 20.02
C ILE A 74 16.89 10.77 19.82
N ASP A 75 16.75 9.94 18.79
CA ASP A 75 15.54 9.20 18.50
C ASP A 75 15.22 8.12 19.54
N VAL A 76 16.22 7.55 20.22
CA VAL A 76 16.00 6.66 21.40
C VAL A 76 15.37 7.44 22.55
N PHE A 77 15.94 8.59 22.93
CA PHE A 77 15.35 9.45 23.97
C PHE A 77 13.94 9.92 23.60
N LYS A 78 13.73 10.29 22.34
CA LYS A 78 12.42 10.65 21.82
C LYS A 78 11.41 9.51 21.92
N THR A 79 11.84 8.27 21.69
CA THR A 79 11.00 7.08 21.83
C THR A 79 10.66 6.81 23.30
N ILE A 80 11.64 6.92 24.22
CA ILE A 80 11.42 6.78 25.67
C ILE A 80 10.43 7.84 26.17
N PHE A 81 10.63 9.10 25.81
CA PHE A 81 9.69 10.17 26.13
C PHE A 81 8.30 9.88 25.54
N GLY A 82 8.25 9.38 24.29
CA GLY A 82 7.01 8.97 23.63
C GLY A 82 6.26 7.88 24.38
N ILE A 83 6.96 6.93 25.05
CA ILE A 83 6.32 5.89 25.87
C ILE A 83 5.60 6.51 27.06
N PHE A 84 6.22 7.44 27.77
CA PHE A 84 5.57 8.14 28.89
C PHE A 84 4.34 8.94 28.41
N VAL A 85 4.47 9.65 27.30
CA VAL A 85 3.34 10.39 26.71
C VAL A 85 2.24 9.41 26.30
N ALA A 86 2.59 8.26 25.71
CA ALA A 86 1.64 7.24 25.29
C ALA A 86 0.86 6.69 26.51
N ILE A 87 1.54 6.33 27.61
CA ILE A 87 0.88 5.84 28.84
C ILE A 87 -0.14 6.88 29.34
N ILE A 88 0.25 8.15 29.44
CA ILE A 88 -0.66 9.20 29.93
C ILE A 88 -1.86 9.39 28.98
N LYS A 89 -1.60 9.49 27.67
CA LYS A 89 -2.65 9.72 26.67
C LYS A 89 -3.61 8.54 26.56
N LEU A 90 -3.07 7.31 26.55
CA LEU A 90 -3.88 6.10 26.52
C LEU A 90 -4.68 5.91 27.83
N TYR A 91 -4.13 6.30 29.00
CA TYR A 91 -4.88 6.29 30.24
C TYR A 91 -6.06 7.27 30.23
N ILE A 92 -5.88 8.47 29.64
CA ILE A 92 -6.95 9.48 29.55
C ILE A 92 -8.05 9.02 28.57
N VAL A 93 -7.67 8.49 27.39
CA VAL A 93 -8.63 8.02 26.37
C VAL A 93 -9.26 6.71 26.80
N TYR A 94 -8.47 5.82 27.40
CA TYR A 94 -8.78 4.46 27.81
C TYR A 94 -9.50 3.68 26.72
N PRO A 95 -8.79 3.38 25.61
CA PRO A 95 -9.40 2.68 24.48
C PRO A 95 -9.64 1.19 24.80
N ASP A 96 -10.68 0.62 24.19
CA ASP A 96 -11.03 -0.79 24.33
C ASP A 96 -10.08 -1.70 23.54
N VAL A 97 -9.48 -1.18 22.47
CA VAL A 97 -8.52 -1.92 21.63
C VAL A 97 -7.59 -0.98 20.86
N ILE A 98 -6.37 -1.44 20.59
CA ILE A 98 -5.40 -0.77 19.74
C ILE A 98 -5.14 -1.62 18.50
N VAL A 99 -5.24 -1.02 17.31
CA VAL A 99 -4.92 -1.64 16.04
C VAL A 99 -3.62 -1.08 15.51
N SER A 100 -2.58 -1.91 15.40
CA SER A 100 -1.25 -1.52 14.94
C SER A 100 -0.96 -2.03 13.54
N LYS A 101 -0.66 -1.11 12.61
CA LYS A 101 -0.08 -1.39 11.30
C LYS A 101 1.45 -1.46 11.32
N GLY A 102 2.07 -1.23 12.48
CA GLY A 102 3.52 -1.22 12.62
C GLY A 102 4.18 0.11 12.27
N GLY A 103 5.44 -0.01 11.86
CA GLY A 103 6.33 1.15 11.70
C GLY A 103 6.89 1.63 13.05
N TYR A 104 7.92 2.49 13.00
CA TYR A 104 8.58 3.01 14.20
C TYR A 104 7.63 3.82 15.10
N THR A 105 6.60 4.39 14.52
CA THR A 105 5.59 5.22 15.19
C THR A 105 4.72 4.42 16.16
N SER A 106 4.58 3.11 15.95
CA SER A 106 3.74 2.26 16.80
C SER A 106 4.41 1.85 18.12
N ILE A 107 5.74 1.84 18.20
CA ILE A 107 6.47 1.29 19.35
C ILE A 107 6.09 1.95 20.69
N PRO A 108 6.05 3.30 20.82
CA PRO A 108 5.64 3.93 22.08
C PRO A 108 4.20 3.55 22.47
N VAL A 109 3.30 3.51 21.49
CA VAL A 109 1.88 3.19 21.73
C VAL A 109 1.72 1.74 22.16
N ILE A 110 2.39 0.80 21.53
CA ILE A 110 2.36 -0.64 21.90
C ILE A 110 2.88 -0.84 23.32
N ILE A 111 4.01 -0.22 23.69
CA ILE A 111 4.55 -0.34 25.05
C ILE A 111 3.58 0.26 26.07
N GLY A 112 3.00 1.43 25.78
CA GLY A 112 1.97 2.06 26.63
C GLY A 112 0.74 1.17 26.79
N ALA A 113 0.27 0.53 25.71
CA ALA A 113 -0.84 -0.40 25.71
C ALA A 113 -0.56 -1.64 26.60
N VAL A 114 0.63 -2.23 26.46
CA VAL A 114 1.05 -3.37 27.29
C VAL A 114 1.06 -2.98 28.78
N PHE A 115 1.58 -1.81 29.10
CA PHE A 115 1.62 -1.31 30.48
C PHE A 115 0.21 -1.14 31.07
N LEU A 116 -0.73 -0.64 30.26
CA LEU A 116 -2.13 -0.43 30.66
C LEU A 116 -3.03 -1.65 30.45
N ARG A 117 -2.47 -2.76 29.96
CA ARG A 117 -3.20 -4.00 29.64
C ARG A 117 -4.33 -3.81 28.60
N ILE A 118 -4.17 -2.85 27.71
CA ILE A 118 -5.11 -2.62 26.61
C ILE A 118 -4.86 -3.67 25.52
N PRO A 119 -5.89 -4.34 24.99
CA PRO A 119 -5.76 -5.32 23.90
C PRO A 119 -5.11 -4.73 22.66
N ILE A 120 -4.27 -5.51 21.99
CA ILE A 120 -3.55 -5.11 20.80
C ILE A 120 -3.88 -6.08 19.68
N ILE A 121 -4.25 -5.54 18.53
CA ILE A 121 -4.32 -6.25 17.26
C ILE A 121 -3.19 -5.75 16.38
N VAL A 122 -2.38 -6.67 15.86
CA VAL A 122 -1.31 -6.36 14.89
C VAL A 122 -1.78 -6.72 13.50
N HIS A 123 -1.63 -5.82 12.54
CA HIS A 123 -1.85 -6.08 11.13
C HIS A 123 -0.56 -5.92 10.33
N GLU A 124 -0.12 -7.02 9.68
CA GLU A 124 1.04 -7.04 8.79
C GLU A 124 0.61 -7.09 7.33
N SER A 125 1.13 -6.16 6.53
CA SER A 125 0.84 -6.09 5.10
C SER A 125 1.85 -6.78 4.21
N ASP A 126 3.10 -6.92 4.68
CA ASP A 126 4.18 -7.46 3.86
C ASP A 126 4.32 -8.98 4.07
N ALA A 127 4.81 -9.68 3.06
CA ALA A 127 5.07 -11.12 3.11
C ALA A 127 6.16 -11.49 4.13
N LYS A 128 7.02 -10.52 4.48
CA LYS A 128 7.99 -10.63 5.56
C LYS A 128 7.63 -9.65 6.67
N MET A 129 7.35 -10.17 7.85
CA MET A 129 6.94 -9.34 8.98
C MET A 129 8.01 -8.33 9.38
N GLY A 130 7.61 -7.05 9.45
CA GLY A 130 8.46 -5.95 9.87
C GLY A 130 8.86 -6.05 11.35
N THR A 131 10.03 -5.45 11.70
CA THR A 131 10.60 -5.54 13.07
C THR A 131 9.64 -5.02 14.16
N ALA A 132 8.91 -3.91 13.88
CA ALA A 132 7.95 -3.35 14.83
C ALA A 132 6.77 -4.30 15.07
N ASN A 133 6.20 -4.88 14.01
CA ASN A 133 5.11 -5.83 14.12
C ASN A 133 5.55 -7.15 14.77
N ARG A 134 6.77 -7.62 14.49
CA ARG A 134 7.34 -8.79 15.17
C ARG A 134 7.53 -8.57 16.67
N PHE A 135 7.88 -7.35 17.08
CA PHE A 135 7.92 -7.00 18.50
C PHE A 135 6.50 -6.96 19.09
N ALA A 136 5.57 -6.26 18.42
CA ALA A 136 4.20 -6.08 18.86
C ALA A 136 3.41 -7.40 18.94
N SER A 137 3.66 -8.34 18.02
CA SER A 137 2.98 -9.63 17.98
C SER A 137 3.17 -10.49 19.23
N ARG A 138 4.25 -10.27 20.00
CA ARG A 138 4.49 -10.97 21.27
C ARG A 138 3.47 -10.60 22.36
N PHE A 139 2.83 -9.46 22.21
CA PHE A 139 1.87 -8.89 23.18
C PHE A 139 0.47 -8.77 22.57
N ALA A 140 0.33 -9.08 21.30
CA ALA A 140 -0.93 -8.97 20.60
C ALA A 140 -1.92 -10.03 21.07
N GLN A 141 -3.19 -9.68 21.13
CA GLN A 141 -4.28 -10.62 21.31
C GLN A 141 -4.57 -11.39 20.02
N SER A 142 -4.37 -10.73 18.88
CA SER A 142 -4.54 -11.31 17.54
C SER A 142 -3.58 -10.67 16.55
N VAL A 143 -3.14 -11.47 15.58
CA VAL A 143 -2.28 -11.02 14.48
C VAL A 143 -3.01 -11.26 13.16
N ILE A 144 -3.16 -10.22 12.37
CA ILE A 144 -3.72 -10.27 11.02
C ILE A 144 -2.56 -10.17 10.03
N VAL A 145 -2.55 -11.00 9.04
CA VAL A 145 -1.53 -11.01 7.99
C VAL A 145 -2.18 -10.92 6.62
N ALA A 146 -1.48 -10.33 5.67
CA ALA A 146 -1.90 -10.26 4.28
C ALA A 146 -1.36 -11.43 3.45
N TYR A 147 -0.23 -11.99 3.86
CA TYR A 147 0.44 -13.11 3.20
C TYR A 147 0.63 -14.26 4.19
N GLU A 148 0.42 -15.49 3.73
CA GLU A 148 0.60 -16.70 4.57
C GLU A 148 2.01 -16.82 5.13
N GLU A 149 3.02 -16.42 4.35
CA GLU A 149 4.43 -16.46 4.72
C GLU A 149 4.75 -15.64 5.96
N ALA A 150 4.08 -14.48 6.11
CA ALA A 150 4.23 -13.65 7.30
C ALA A 150 3.70 -14.37 8.55
N GLY A 151 2.55 -15.03 8.42
CA GLY A 151 1.93 -15.83 9.49
C GLY A 151 2.74 -17.08 9.85
N ALA A 152 3.23 -17.83 8.86
CA ALA A 152 4.02 -19.05 9.06
C ALA A 152 5.31 -18.81 9.85
N SER A 153 5.84 -17.57 9.83
CA SER A 153 7.04 -17.19 10.58
C SER A 153 6.79 -16.89 12.07
N LEU A 154 5.54 -16.96 12.53
CA LEU A 154 5.13 -16.59 13.88
C LEU A 154 4.63 -17.79 14.69
N HIS A 155 4.98 -17.80 15.97
CA HIS A 155 4.38 -18.70 16.97
C HIS A 155 3.35 -17.91 17.76
N HIS A 156 2.14 -17.76 17.20
CA HIS A 156 1.05 -17.01 17.83
C HIS A 156 -0.26 -17.80 17.73
N PRO A 157 -1.08 -17.89 18.81
CA PRO A 157 -2.27 -18.76 18.83
C PRO A 157 -3.42 -18.24 17.95
N ARG A 158 -3.46 -16.96 17.62
CA ARG A 158 -4.54 -16.33 16.85
C ARG A 158 -3.98 -15.54 15.68
N ILE A 159 -3.74 -16.23 14.56
CA ILE A 159 -3.30 -15.64 13.30
C ILE A 159 -4.44 -15.72 12.30
N TYR A 160 -4.79 -14.60 11.70
CA TYR A 160 -5.83 -14.48 10.68
C TYR A 160 -5.22 -14.01 9.36
N ASN A 161 -5.35 -14.79 8.30
CA ASN A 161 -4.96 -14.38 6.95
C ASN A 161 -6.17 -13.72 6.28
N LEU A 162 -6.34 -12.40 6.48
CA LEU A 162 -7.49 -11.65 5.94
C LEU A 162 -7.14 -10.78 4.74
N GLY A 163 -5.87 -10.38 4.56
CA GLY A 163 -5.49 -9.48 3.48
C GLY A 163 -5.24 -8.04 3.94
N ILE A 164 -5.31 -7.09 3.00
CA ILE A 164 -5.09 -5.66 3.23
C ILE A 164 -6.40 -4.91 3.04
N PRO A 165 -6.85 -4.09 4.01
CA PRO A 165 -8.01 -3.23 3.82
C PRO A 165 -7.69 -2.15 2.77
N ILE A 166 -8.52 -2.11 1.73
CA ILE A 166 -8.42 -1.17 0.62
C ILE A 166 -9.56 -0.16 0.69
N ARG A 167 -9.26 1.09 0.36
CA ARG A 167 -10.25 2.17 0.38
C ARG A 167 -11.39 1.90 -0.59
N LYS A 168 -12.64 2.08 -0.15
CA LYS A 168 -13.85 1.83 -0.96
C LYS A 168 -13.86 2.56 -2.31
N ALA A 169 -13.27 3.75 -2.38
CA ALA A 169 -13.20 4.50 -3.62
C ALA A 169 -12.33 3.82 -4.72
N LEU A 170 -11.42 2.90 -4.34
CA LEU A 170 -10.67 2.09 -5.31
C LEU A 170 -11.40 0.80 -5.71
N LEU A 171 -12.56 0.54 -5.12
CA LEU A 171 -13.43 -0.60 -5.43
C LEU A 171 -14.72 -0.17 -6.15
N ALA A 172 -14.93 1.13 -6.28
CA ALA A 172 -16.08 1.69 -6.97
C ALA A 172 -16.03 1.38 -8.49
N PRO A 173 -17.15 1.27 -9.18
CA PRO A 173 -17.16 1.24 -10.64
C PRO A 173 -16.41 2.46 -11.20
N PRO A 174 -15.82 2.36 -12.40
CA PRO A 174 -15.17 3.50 -13.03
C PRO A 174 -16.20 4.59 -13.36
N ASP A 175 -15.77 5.84 -13.36
CA ASP A 175 -16.63 6.95 -13.73
C ASP A 175 -17.12 6.82 -15.18
N PRO A 176 -18.34 7.29 -15.53
CA PRO A 176 -18.85 7.23 -16.90
C PRO A 176 -17.96 7.96 -17.92
N ASP A 177 -17.26 9.00 -17.51
CA ASP A 177 -16.35 9.82 -18.30
C ASP A 177 -14.86 9.50 -18.02
N ALA A 178 -14.57 8.30 -17.48
CA ALA A 178 -13.22 7.87 -17.13
C ALA A 178 -12.23 7.99 -18.31
N ILE A 179 -12.64 7.60 -19.53
CA ILE A 179 -11.84 7.70 -20.75
C ILE A 179 -11.44 9.16 -21.05
N GLN A 180 -12.41 10.07 -20.96
CA GLN A 180 -12.18 11.49 -21.20
C GLN A 180 -11.31 12.11 -20.11
N SER A 181 -11.57 11.77 -18.83
CA SER A 181 -10.85 12.29 -17.67
C SER A 181 -9.37 11.88 -17.66
N LEU A 182 -9.05 10.74 -18.26
CA LEU A 182 -7.69 10.22 -18.43
C LEU A 182 -7.07 10.59 -19.79
N ASN A 183 -7.85 11.18 -20.68
CA ASN A 183 -7.44 11.61 -22.05
C ASN A 183 -6.82 10.46 -22.86
N ILE A 184 -7.43 9.28 -22.84
CA ILE A 184 -6.93 8.07 -23.52
C ILE A 184 -7.79 7.71 -24.74
N ASP A 185 -7.19 7.03 -25.71
CA ASP A 185 -7.88 6.46 -26.86
C ASP A 185 -8.52 5.12 -26.48
N PRO A 186 -9.86 4.97 -26.48
CA PRO A 186 -10.54 3.72 -26.12
C PRO A 186 -10.28 2.56 -27.08
N GLN A 187 -9.78 2.84 -28.27
CA GLN A 187 -9.46 1.82 -29.27
C GLN A 187 -8.08 1.19 -29.06
N ARG A 188 -7.28 1.73 -28.14
CA ARG A 188 -5.92 1.26 -27.88
C ARG A 188 -5.81 0.60 -26.52
N PRO A 189 -5.14 -0.57 -26.40
CA PRO A 189 -4.91 -1.19 -25.12
C PRO A 189 -4.07 -0.26 -24.21
N LEU A 190 -4.48 -0.13 -22.96
CA LEU A 190 -3.86 0.77 -21.97
C LEU A 190 -2.92 -0.01 -21.06
N ILE A 191 -1.69 0.48 -20.93
CA ILE A 191 -0.73 0.07 -19.89
C ILE A 191 -0.66 1.14 -18.82
N LEU A 192 -0.87 0.74 -17.56
CA LEU A 192 -0.72 1.62 -16.41
C LEU A 192 0.63 1.37 -15.73
N VAL A 193 1.44 2.42 -15.57
CA VAL A 193 2.73 2.35 -14.88
C VAL A 193 2.66 3.13 -13.57
N ILE A 194 2.95 2.46 -12.44
CA ILE A 194 2.91 3.06 -11.10
C ILE A 194 4.27 2.91 -10.42
N GLY A 195 5.04 3.99 -10.36
CA GLY A 195 6.35 4.03 -9.71
C GLY A 195 6.33 4.06 -8.18
N GLY A 196 5.17 4.35 -7.57
CA GLY A 196 5.02 4.60 -6.13
C GLY A 196 5.11 6.10 -5.77
N SER A 197 4.71 6.44 -4.54
CA SER A 197 4.56 7.84 -4.08
C SER A 197 5.86 8.64 -4.01
N GLN A 198 6.99 7.97 -3.90
CA GLN A 198 8.32 8.61 -3.82
C GLN A 198 9.06 8.65 -5.17
N GLY A 199 8.37 8.26 -6.27
CA GLY A 199 9.00 8.11 -7.58
C GLY A 199 9.76 6.79 -7.73
N ALA A 200 10.14 6.49 -8.95
CA ALA A 200 10.89 5.27 -9.28
C ALA A 200 11.82 5.55 -10.46
N GLY A 201 12.79 6.42 -10.28
CA GLY A 201 13.65 6.95 -11.35
C GLY A 201 14.23 5.89 -12.29
N ARG A 202 14.55 4.66 -11.78
CA ARG A 202 14.97 3.55 -12.63
C ARG A 202 13.83 2.96 -13.46
N VAL A 203 12.63 2.81 -12.88
CA VAL A 203 11.45 2.37 -13.63
C VAL A 203 11.07 3.43 -14.65
N ASN A 204 11.06 4.72 -14.25
CA ASN A 204 10.76 5.81 -15.14
C ASN A 204 11.71 5.80 -16.38
N ARG A 205 13.01 5.59 -16.15
CA ARG A 205 13.99 5.50 -17.25
C ARG A 205 13.70 4.30 -18.14
N LEU A 206 13.47 3.11 -17.56
CA LEU A 206 13.16 1.90 -18.30
C LEU A 206 11.94 2.10 -19.22
N ILE A 207 10.88 2.72 -18.71
CA ILE A 207 9.68 3.02 -19.51
C ILE A 207 10.02 4.01 -20.64
N LEU A 208 10.79 5.06 -20.35
CA LEU A 208 11.21 6.03 -21.38
C LEU A 208 12.01 5.36 -22.51
N ASP A 209 12.92 4.45 -22.16
CA ASP A 209 13.78 3.73 -23.12
C ASP A 209 12.99 2.72 -24.00
N THR A 210 11.72 2.39 -23.61
CA THR A 210 10.85 1.48 -24.38
C THR A 210 9.70 2.18 -25.11
N LEU A 211 9.57 3.50 -25.02
CA LEU A 211 8.40 4.23 -25.54
C LEU A 211 8.25 4.11 -27.07
N ASP A 212 9.34 4.16 -27.84
CA ASP A 212 9.33 4.08 -29.29
C ASP A 212 8.78 2.73 -29.81
N GLU A 213 9.00 1.66 -29.07
CA GLU A 213 8.52 0.32 -29.37
C GLU A 213 7.07 0.08 -28.89
N LEU A 214 6.69 0.71 -27.76
CA LEU A 214 5.39 0.47 -27.14
C LEU A 214 4.28 1.39 -27.67
N LEU A 215 4.56 2.66 -27.91
CA LEU A 215 3.55 3.65 -28.31
C LEU A 215 2.89 3.36 -29.67
N PRO A 216 3.52 2.67 -30.63
CA PRO A 216 2.80 2.24 -31.84
C PRO A 216 1.62 1.29 -31.56
N LYS A 217 1.65 0.55 -30.44
CA LYS A 217 0.69 -0.51 -30.09
C LYS A 217 -0.22 -0.16 -28.92
N TYR A 218 0.28 0.60 -27.95
CA TYR A 218 -0.36 0.80 -26.63
C TYR A 218 -0.48 2.28 -26.28
N SER A 219 -1.51 2.62 -25.51
CA SER A 219 -1.53 3.86 -24.71
C SER A 219 -0.90 3.61 -23.36
N ILE A 220 -0.17 4.58 -22.80
CA ILE A 220 0.56 4.44 -21.55
C ILE A 220 0.21 5.59 -20.62
N ILE A 221 -0.40 5.29 -19.46
CA ILE A 221 -0.46 6.22 -18.34
C ILE A 221 0.73 5.92 -17.42
N HIS A 222 1.58 6.92 -17.19
CA HIS A 222 2.79 6.76 -16.38
C HIS A 222 2.80 7.72 -15.18
N GLN A 223 2.56 7.18 -13.98
CA GLN A 223 2.73 7.93 -12.73
C GLN A 223 4.21 7.98 -12.37
N THR A 224 4.86 9.09 -12.74
CA THR A 224 6.32 9.29 -12.62
C THR A 224 6.78 9.70 -11.23
N GLY A 225 5.85 10.20 -10.39
CA GLY A 225 6.19 10.94 -9.17
C GLY A 225 6.48 12.41 -9.46
N SER A 226 6.22 13.27 -8.46
CA SER A 226 6.34 14.73 -8.63
C SER A 226 7.77 15.19 -8.91
N SER A 227 8.79 14.48 -8.40
CA SER A 227 10.21 14.81 -8.62
C SER A 227 10.65 14.61 -10.07
N ASP A 228 10.14 13.59 -10.73
CA ASP A 228 10.63 13.13 -12.04
C ASP A 228 9.71 13.55 -13.19
N PHE A 229 8.53 14.11 -12.89
CA PHE A 229 7.50 14.43 -13.87
C PHE A 229 8.01 15.30 -15.03
N VAL A 230 8.65 16.43 -14.69
CA VAL A 230 9.18 17.35 -15.71
C VAL A 230 10.25 16.69 -16.55
N THR A 231 11.17 15.95 -15.91
CA THR A 231 12.24 15.23 -16.60
C THR A 231 11.69 14.16 -17.54
N CYS A 232 10.71 13.39 -17.09
CA CYS A 232 10.06 12.36 -17.91
C CYS A 232 9.33 12.96 -19.12
N SER A 233 8.60 14.06 -18.93
CA SER A 233 7.89 14.75 -20.02
C SER A 233 8.85 15.26 -21.08
N LEU A 234 9.89 15.98 -20.68
CA LEU A 234 10.91 16.50 -21.61
C LEU A 234 11.71 15.39 -22.31
N SER A 235 11.98 14.28 -21.62
CA SER A 235 12.66 13.14 -22.21
C SER A 235 11.78 12.46 -23.27
N ALA A 236 10.50 12.29 -23.00
CA ALA A 236 9.55 11.72 -23.97
C ALA A 236 9.44 12.59 -25.24
N GLU A 237 9.45 13.93 -25.10
CA GLU A 237 9.46 14.85 -26.27
C GLU A 237 10.69 14.67 -27.15
N ARG A 238 11.84 14.39 -26.54
CA ARG A 238 13.10 14.17 -27.27
C ARG A 238 13.17 12.80 -27.93
N LEU A 239 12.70 11.75 -27.20
CA LEU A 239 12.75 10.37 -27.67
C LEU A 239 11.69 10.11 -28.76
N ILE A 240 10.51 10.72 -28.62
CA ILE A 240 9.39 10.59 -29.56
C ILE A 240 9.05 11.97 -30.16
N PRO A 241 9.78 12.44 -31.17
CA PRO A 241 9.51 13.74 -31.77
C PRO A 241 8.18 13.81 -32.50
N ASN A 242 7.67 12.67 -33.00
CA ASN A 242 6.38 12.59 -33.65
C ASN A 242 5.24 12.75 -32.63
N GLU A 243 4.58 13.91 -32.66
CA GLU A 243 3.49 14.23 -31.76
C GLU A 243 2.29 13.27 -31.89
N ALA A 244 2.00 12.80 -33.10
CA ALA A 244 0.89 11.85 -33.34
C ALA A 244 1.12 10.50 -32.64
N THR A 245 2.38 10.07 -32.45
CA THR A 245 2.74 8.89 -31.66
C THR A 245 2.80 9.23 -30.18
N ARG A 246 3.42 10.37 -29.83
CA ARG A 246 3.60 10.78 -28.43
C ARG A 246 2.30 11.08 -27.69
N LYS A 247 1.21 11.44 -28.40
CA LYS A 247 -0.11 11.70 -27.79
C LYS A 247 -0.65 10.55 -26.93
N ASP A 248 -0.18 9.32 -27.18
CA ASP A 248 -0.59 8.11 -26.44
C ASP A 248 0.27 7.85 -25.20
N TYR A 249 1.24 8.72 -24.88
CA TYR A 249 2.00 8.72 -23.64
C TYR A 249 1.49 9.81 -22.71
N HIS A 250 0.98 9.41 -21.54
CA HIS A 250 0.36 10.28 -20.55
C HIS A 250 1.16 10.27 -19.23
N PRO A 251 2.29 11.00 -19.15
CA PRO A 251 3.01 11.14 -17.89
C PRO A 251 2.18 11.98 -16.92
N VAL A 252 2.10 11.56 -15.67
CA VAL A 252 1.42 12.29 -14.60
C VAL A 252 2.28 12.27 -13.33
N PRO A 253 2.33 13.38 -12.58
CA PRO A 253 3.09 13.40 -11.32
C PRO A 253 2.45 12.50 -10.27
N PHE A 254 1.11 12.50 -10.20
CA PHE A 254 0.32 11.72 -9.27
C PHE A 254 -1.11 11.55 -9.77
N LEU A 255 -1.66 10.36 -9.63
CA LEU A 255 -3.08 10.07 -9.86
C LEU A 255 -3.83 10.20 -8.53
N ASN A 256 -4.81 11.09 -8.47
CA ASN A 256 -5.72 11.09 -7.33
C ASN A 256 -6.53 9.77 -7.31
N GLN A 257 -7.25 9.54 -6.22
CA GLN A 257 -7.93 8.27 -5.97
C GLN A 257 -8.92 7.88 -7.07
N THR A 258 -9.70 8.83 -7.57
CA THR A 258 -10.67 8.62 -8.66
C THR A 258 -9.97 8.26 -9.98
N LYS A 259 -8.98 9.04 -10.39
CA LYS A 259 -8.22 8.77 -11.62
C LYS A 259 -7.44 7.47 -11.53
N LEU A 260 -6.90 7.13 -10.36
CA LEU A 260 -6.21 5.85 -10.15
C LEU A 260 -7.17 4.67 -10.29
N ASN A 261 -8.36 4.76 -9.69
CA ASN A 261 -9.40 3.76 -9.85
C ASN A 261 -9.80 3.57 -11.32
N ASN A 262 -10.07 4.68 -12.02
CA ASN A 262 -10.38 4.65 -13.45
C ASN A 262 -9.25 4.01 -14.28
N ALA A 263 -8.00 4.35 -13.99
CA ALA A 263 -6.84 3.79 -14.67
C ALA A 263 -6.69 2.28 -14.39
N TYR A 264 -6.92 1.81 -13.16
CA TYR A 264 -6.95 0.38 -12.84
C TYR A 264 -8.02 -0.36 -13.66
N HIS A 265 -9.23 0.19 -13.73
CA HIS A 265 -10.33 -0.45 -14.46
C HIS A 265 -10.07 -0.52 -15.97
N LEU A 266 -9.54 0.54 -16.56
CA LEU A 266 -9.35 0.66 -18.01
C LEU A 266 -8.08 0.00 -18.52
N SER A 267 -7.06 -0.20 -17.68
CA SER A 267 -5.81 -0.83 -18.09
C SER A 267 -5.97 -2.33 -18.36
N GLN A 268 -5.23 -2.82 -19.34
CA GLN A 268 -5.07 -4.26 -19.63
C GLN A 268 -3.86 -4.84 -18.91
N LEU A 269 -2.80 -4.07 -18.72
CA LEU A 269 -1.59 -4.49 -18.03
C LEU A 269 -1.13 -3.41 -17.06
N ILE A 270 -0.61 -3.82 -15.90
CA ILE A 270 -0.08 -2.90 -14.91
C ILE A 270 1.38 -3.20 -14.64
N ILE A 271 2.22 -2.17 -14.70
CA ILE A 271 3.62 -2.22 -14.32
C ILE A 271 3.77 -1.45 -13.00
N SER A 272 4.26 -2.11 -11.95
CA SER A 272 4.29 -1.48 -10.63
C SER A 272 5.48 -1.90 -9.79
N ARG A 273 5.81 -1.07 -8.78
CA ARG A 273 6.64 -1.49 -7.66
C ARG A 273 5.91 -2.52 -6.79
N ALA A 274 6.69 -3.32 -6.04
CA ALA A 274 6.18 -4.41 -5.21
C ALA A 274 5.72 -3.96 -3.80
N GLY A 275 5.13 -2.78 -3.68
CA GLY A 275 4.47 -2.39 -2.43
C GLY A 275 3.21 -3.24 -2.21
N SER A 276 3.03 -3.76 -0.99
CA SER A 276 1.92 -4.66 -0.68
C SER A 276 0.56 -4.10 -1.03
N ASN A 277 0.32 -2.81 -0.75
CA ASN A 277 -0.95 -2.16 -1.10
C ASN A 277 -1.17 -2.13 -2.62
N SER A 278 -0.14 -1.76 -3.40
CA SER A 278 -0.24 -1.74 -4.86
C SER A 278 -0.52 -3.13 -5.43
N ILE A 279 0.14 -4.17 -4.91
CA ILE A 279 -0.12 -5.57 -5.30
C ILE A 279 -1.59 -5.93 -5.04
N TYR A 280 -2.12 -5.59 -3.84
CA TYR A 280 -3.51 -5.88 -3.51
C TYR A 280 -4.50 -5.08 -4.35
N GLU A 281 -4.22 -3.81 -4.64
CA GLU A 281 -5.04 -2.97 -5.53
C GLU A 281 -5.08 -3.56 -6.95
N ILE A 282 -3.94 -3.97 -7.50
CA ILE A 282 -3.83 -4.64 -8.82
C ILE A 282 -4.63 -5.95 -8.82
N ALA A 283 -4.46 -6.76 -7.79
CA ALA A 283 -5.11 -8.04 -7.65
C ALA A 283 -6.64 -7.93 -7.58
N LEU A 284 -7.17 -6.95 -6.81
CA LEU A 284 -8.60 -6.67 -6.72
C LEU A 284 -9.23 -6.30 -8.06
N HIS A 285 -8.49 -5.62 -8.94
CA HIS A 285 -8.94 -5.30 -10.29
C HIS A 285 -8.75 -6.45 -11.28
N GLY A 286 -8.17 -7.58 -10.82
CA GLY A 286 -7.95 -8.78 -11.64
C GLY A 286 -7.07 -8.52 -12.85
N LYS A 287 -6.05 -7.67 -12.71
CA LYS A 287 -5.20 -7.29 -13.83
C LYS A 287 -3.90 -8.09 -13.84
N PRO A 288 -3.50 -8.64 -15.01
CA PRO A 288 -2.14 -9.11 -15.22
C PRO A 288 -1.15 -7.99 -14.90
N SER A 289 0.01 -8.34 -14.36
CA SER A 289 0.99 -7.33 -13.97
C SER A 289 2.44 -7.75 -14.19
N ILE A 290 3.31 -6.75 -14.31
CA ILE A 290 4.74 -6.87 -14.22
C ILE A 290 5.19 -6.10 -12.98
N ILE A 291 5.71 -6.82 -12.00
CA ILE A 291 6.12 -6.24 -10.72
C ILE A 291 7.64 -6.08 -10.67
N ILE A 292 8.08 -4.88 -10.36
CA ILE A 292 9.46 -4.46 -10.33
C ILE A 292 9.84 -4.11 -8.89
N PRO A 293 10.36 -5.05 -8.08
CA PRO A 293 10.70 -4.77 -6.69
C PRO A 293 11.88 -3.79 -6.59
N ILE A 294 11.87 -2.96 -5.54
CA ILE A 294 13.05 -2.19 -5.16
C ILE A 294 14.16 -3.17 -4.76
N PRO A 295 15.44 -2.93 -5.15
CA PRO A 295 16.54 -3.78 -4.78
C PRO A 295 16.63 -4.03 -3.26
N GLU A 296 17.06 -5.23 -2.89
CA GLU A 296 17.06 -5.71 -1.50
C GLU A 296 17.93 -4.84 -0.58
N GLU A 297 18.98 -4.23 -1.11
CA GLU A 297 19.88 -3.32 -0.39
C GLU A 297 19.16 -2.04 0.07
N ILE A 298 18.07 -1.66 -0.63
CA ILE A 298 17.27 -0.46 -0.34
C ILE A 298 16.04 -0.85 0.48
N SER A 299 15.33 -1.92 0.07
CA SER A 299 14.10 -2.38 0.73
C SER A 299 13.98 -3.90 0.72
N HIS A 300 14.22 -4.53 1.88
CA HIS A 300 14.19 -5.99 2.03
C HIS A 300 12.81 -6.64 1.83
N ASP A 301 11.73 -5.87 1.92
CA ASP A 301 10.38 -6.42 2.01
C ASP A 301 9.73 -6.55 0.62
N GLN A 302 10.02 -5.63 -0.31
CA GLN A 302 9.37 -5.62 -1.63
C GLN A 302 9.69 -6.84 -2.49
N ARG A 303 10.94 -7.33 -2.45
CA ARG A 303 11.31 -8.54 -3.19
C ARG A 303 10.49 -9.75 -2.71
N THR A 304 10.32 -9.90 -1.41
CA THR A 304 9.52 -10.99 -0.82
C THR A 304 8.05 -10.89 -1.25
N ASN A 305 7.46 -9.69 -1.25
CA ASN A 305 6.10 -9.44 -1.70
C ASN A 305 5.92 -9.82 -3.19
N ALA A 306 6.86 -9.38 -4.05
CA ALA A 306 6.83 -9.66 -5.48
C ALA A 306 6.80 -11.17 -5.75
N TYR A 307 7.70 -11.92 -5.12
CA TYR A 307 7.76 -13.37 -5.32
C TYR A 307 6.62 -14.13 -4.65
N ALA A 308 6.08 -13.64 -3.52
CA ALA A 308 4.87 -14.21 -2.93
C ALA A 308 3.69 -14.09 -3.89
N TYR A 309 3.54 -12.93 -4.52
CA TYR A 309 2.49 -12.72 -5.52
C TYR A 309 2.75 -13.48 -6.81
N ALA A 310 4.00 -13.57 -7.28
CA ALA A 310 4.34 -14.31 -8.50
C ALA A 310 4.05 -15.81 -8.39
N ARG A 311 4.18 -16.41 -7.20
CA ARG A 311 3.81 -17.83 -6.98
C ARG A 311 2.34 -18.15 -7.26
N THR A 312 1.47 -17.15 -7.23
CA THR A 312 0.06 -17.32 -7.62
C THR A 312 -0.15 -17.44 -9.12
N GLY A 313 0.83 -17.06 -9.93
CA GLY A 313 0.73 -16.96 -11.38
C GLY A 313 0.13 -15.62 -11.88
N ALA A 314 -0.16 -14.66 -11.00
CA ALA A 314 -0.80 -13.39 -11.35
C ALA A 314 0.14 -12.33 -11.93
N THR A 315 1.45 -12.51 -11.78
CA THR A 315 2.43 -11.48 -12.15
C THR A 315 3.75 -12.09 -12.63
N VAL A 316 4.45 -11.31 -13.44
CA VAL A 316 5.87 -11.52 -13.77
C VAL A 316 6.70 -10.59 -12.89
N VAL A 317 7.82 -11.08 -12.37
CA VAL A 317 8.76 -10.27 -11.58
C VAL A 317 9.99 -9.94 -12.42
N LEU A 318 10.27 -8.65 -12.60
CA LEU A 318 11.49 -8.17 -13.22
C LEU A 318 12.35 -7.46 -12.17
N GLU A 319 13.49 -8.06 -11.80
CA GLU A 319 14.43 -7.43 -10.88
C GLU A 319 15.27 -6.35 -11.59
N GLU A 320 15.48 -5.22 -10.93
CA GLU A 320 16.24 -4.09 -11.50
C GLU A 320 17.65 -4.43 -12.01
N LYS A 321 18.30 -5.44 -11.42
CA LYS A 321 19.62 -5.87 -11.87
C LYS A 321 19.62 -6.60 -13.22
N ASN A 322 18.44 -7.10 -13.64
CA ASN A 322 18.25 -7.86 -14.88
C ASN A 322 17.49 -7.04 -15.94
N PHE A 323 17.31 -5.73 -15.71
CA PHE A 323 16.59 -4.88 -16.62
C PHE A 323 17.27 -4.77 -17.98
N SER A 324 16.49 -4.97 -19.03
CA SER A 324 16.69 -4.38 -20.34
C SER A 324 15.33 -3.96 -20.90
N ASP A 325 15.35 -2.95 -21.76
CA ASP A 325 14.24 -2.51 -22.61
C ASP A 325 13.62 -3.69 -23.37
N THR A 326 14.46 -4.46 -24.04
CA THR A 326 14.08 -5.69 -24.78
C THR A 326 13.36 -6.73 -23.91
N LEU A 327 13.78 -6.93 -22.64
CA LEU A 327 13.12 -7.87 -21.75
C LEU A 327 11.75 -7.38 -21.33
N LEU A 328 11.62 -6.09 -20.97
CA LEU A 328 10.33 -5.51 -20.62
C LEU A 328 9.35 -5.58 -21.78
N GLN A 329 9.79 -5.20 -22.98
CA GLN A 329 9.00 -5.29 -24.19
C GLN A 329 8.53 -6.73 -24.47
N ALA A 330 9.45 -7.69 -24.42
CA ALA A 330 9.12 -9.11 -24.67
C ALA A 330 8.07 -9.63 -23.67
N GLU A 331 8.16 -9.28 -22.39
CA GLU A 331 7.17 -9.68 -21.38
C GLU A 331 5.81 -8.99 -21.57
N ILE A 332 5.79 -7.71 -21.95
CA ILE A 332 4.55 -7.00 -22.29
C ILE A 332 3.88 -7.70 -23.47
N GLU A 333 4.62 -7.95 -24.56
CA GLU A 333 4.08 -8.59 -25.77
C GLU A 333 3.62 -10.03 -25.49
N ARG A 334 4.36 -10.78 -24.69
CA ARG A 334 3.99 -12.14 -24.27
C ARG A 334 2.66 -12.17 -23.52
N ILE A 335 2.45 -11.25 -22.58
CA ILE A 335 1.21 -11.19 -21.80
C ILE A 335 0.05 -10.68 -22.67
N MET A 336 0.28 -9.62 -23.44
CA MET A 336 -0.79 -8.94 -24.18
C MET A 336 -1.25 -9.70 -25.43
N ASN A 337 -0.39 -10.54 -26.04
CA ASN A 337 -0.71 -11.28 -27.28
C ASN A 337 -1.16 -12.73 -27.02
N ASP A 338 -0.96 -13.27 -25.81
CA ASP A 338 -1.42 -14.61 -25.41
C ASP A 338 -2.69 -14.50 -24.54
N GLY A 339 -3.85 -14.62 -25.16
CA GLY A 339 -5.14 -14.53 -24.46
C GLY A 339 -5.34 -15.58 -23.37
N VAL A 340 -4.74 -16.79 -23.53
CA VAL A 340 -4.83 -17.85 -22.52
C VAL A 340 -4.02 -17.47 -21.28
N LEU A 341 -2.77 -17.03 -21.48
CA LEU A 341 -1.91 -16.54 -20.42
C LEU A 341 -2.55 -15.34 -19.69
N TYR A 342 -3.10 -14.39 -20.47
CA TYR A 342 -3.76 -13.21 -19.93
C TYR A 342 -4.89 -13.60 -18.95
N GLU A 343 -5.79 -14.48 -19.37
CA GLU A 343 -6.91 -14.93 -18.53
C GLU A 343 -6.46 -15.76 -17.32
N GLN A 344 -5.40 -16.55 -17.45
CA GLN A 344 -4.80 -17.27 -16.33
C GLN A 344 -4.25 -16.29 -15.27
N MET A 345 -3.48 -15.29 -15.71
CA MET A 345 -2.93 -14.26 -14.82
C MET A 345 -4.04 -13.43 -14.16
N SER A 346 -5.05 -13.03 -14.93
CA SER A 346 -6.20 -12.27 -14.44
C SER A 346 -7.02 -13.05 -13.40
N THR A 347 -7.26 -14.33 -13.63
CA THR A 347 -7.96 -15.22 -12.68
C THR A 347 -7.14 -15.43 -11.41
N ALA A 348 -5.83 -15.65 -11.53
CA ALA A 348 -4.93 -15.76 -10.40
C ALA A 348 -4.89 -14.47 -9.55
N ALA A 349 -4.89 -13.30 -10.20
CA ALA A 349 -4.97 -12.00 -9.53
C ALA A 349 -6.27 -11.88 -8.71
N ARG A 350 -7.43 -12.15 -9.33
CA ARG A 350 -8.73 -12.12 -8.62
C ARG A 350 -8.80 -13.09 -7.45
N SER A 351 -8.15 -14.23 -7.55
CA SER A 351 -8.14 -15.26 -6.49
C SER A 351 -7.23 -14.89 -5.31
N PHE A 352 -6.23 -14.04 -5.52
CA PHE A 352 -5.30 -13.61 -4.48
C PHE A 352 -5.93 -12.60 -3.51
N ALA A 353 -6.68 -11.63 -4.00
CA ALA A 353 -7.22 -10.54 -3.19
C ALA A 353 -8.66 -10.83 -2.74
N ARG A 354 -8.98 -10.43 -1.51
CA ARG A 354 -10.32 -10.51 -0.93
C ARG A 354 -11.00 -9.15 -0.96
N LEU A 355 -12.31 -9.11 -1.25
CA LEU A 355 -13.06 -7.86 -1.40
C LEU A 355 -13.42 -7.20 -0.05
N ASN A 356 -13.83 -8.00 0.94
CA ASN A 356 -14.44 -7.49 2.18
C ASN A 356 -13.46 -7.42 3.37
N VAL A 357 -12.19 -7.23 3.08
CA VAL A 357 -11.12 -7.28 4.11
C VAL A 357 -11.33 -6.24 5.21
N ALA A 358 -11.73 -5.02 4.85
CA ALA A 358 -11.93 -3.95 5.82
C ALA A 358 -13.10 -4.26 6.77
N GLU A 359 -14.17 -4.84 6.25
CA GLU A 359 -15.36 -5.28 6.98
C GLU A 359 -15.02 -6.46 7.91
N ASP A 360 -14.32 -7.48 7.41
CA ASP A 360 -13.90 -8.66 8.18
C ASP A 360 -13.00 -8.26 9.36
N ILE A 361 -12.02 -7.38 9.11
CA ILE A 361 -11.14 -6.85 10.16
C ILE A 361 -11.92 -5.99 11.15
N SER A 362 -12.87 -5.17 10.69
CA SER A 362 -13.71 -4.35 11.57
C SER A 362 -14.54 -5.20 12.51
N THR A 363 -15.11 -6.30 12.04
CA THR A 363 -15.86 -7.25 12.86
C THR A 363 -14.97 -7.86 13.94
N LEU A 364 -13.79 -8.35 13.58
CA LEU A 364 -12.83 -8.90 14.55
C LEU A 364 -12.41 -7.87 15.61
N ILE A 365 -12.20 -6.60 15.22
CA ILE A 365 -11.84 -5.52 16.15
C ILE A 365 -12.96 -5.28 17.16
N LEU A 366 -14.22 -5.22 16.69
CA LEU A 366 -15.38 -4.97 17.55
C LEU A 366 -15.65 -6.15 18.50
N GLU A 367 -15.49 -7.39 18.05
CA GLU A 367 -15.57 -8.58 18.90
C GLU A 367 -14.55 -8.50 20.04
N ILE A 368 -13.29 -8.17 19.75
CA ILE A 368 -12.25 -8.02 20.75
C ILE A 368 -12.55 -6.87 21.73
N ALA A 369 -13.02 -5.74 21.21
CA ALA A 369 -13.34 -4.57 22.04
C ALA A 369 -14.54 -4.79 22.98
N GLN A 370 -15.48 -5.64 22.61
CA GLN A 370 -16.68 -5.94 23.43
C GLN A 370 -16.43 -6.97 24.54
N HIS A 371 -15.41 -7.82 24.39
CA HIS A 371 -15.11 -8.89 25.35
C HIS A 371 -14.07 -8.49 26.41
N ASN A 372 -13.70 -7.23 26.47
CA ASN A 372 -12.82 -6.63 27.49
C ASN A 372 -13.56 -5.62 28.36
#